data_35b0514d1ad8c511c2ef44c7b204d00e
#
_entry.id   35b0514d1ad8c511c2ef44c7b204d00e
#
_cell.length_a   1.000
_cell.length_b   1.000
_cell.length_c   1.000
_cell.angle_alpha   90.00
_cell.angle_beta   90.00
_cell.angle_gamma   90.00
#
_symmetry.space_group_name_H-M   'P 1'
#
loop_
_entity.id
_entity.type
_entity.pdbx_description
1 polymer ?
#
loop_
_entity_poly.entity_id
_entity_poly.type
_entity_poly.pdbx_seq_one_letter_code
_entity_poly.pdbx_strand_id
1 'polypeptide(L)' 'MMGKNWKEINGRLTKEFKFKDFKEALVFINKVGEHAESINHHPKIINVYSSVTIELWTHDKDAITDLDYALYGLIDTISL' A
#
# COMPACT_ATOMS: atom_id res chain seq x y z
N MET A 1 -16.13 3.46 1.38
CA MET A 1 -15.76 2.96 2.72
C MET A 1 -14.36 2.38 2.67
N MET A 2 -13.52 2.74 3.63
CA MET A 2 -12.16 2.22 3.67
C MET A 2 -12.11 0.78 4.15
N GLY A 3 -11.13 0.02 3.65
CA GLY A 3 -10.87 -1.33 4.10
C GLY A 3 -10.38 -1.36 5.55
N LYS A 4 -10.30 -2.57 6.10
CA LYS A 4 -9.90 -2.78 7.49
C LYS A 4 -8.47 -2.29 7.71
N ASN A 5 -8.27 -1.50 8.76
CA ASN A 5 -6.99 -0.97 9.20
C ASN A 5 -6.38 0.11 8.28
N TRP A 6 -7.04 0.47 7.19
CA TRP A 6 -6.64 1.63 6.41
C TRP A 6 -7.17 2.89 7.07
N LYS A 7 -6.31 3.92 7.16
CA LYS A 7 -6.66 5.20 7.77
C LYS A 7 -6.25 6.32 6.84
N GLU A 8 -7.00 7.41 6.87
CA GLU A 8 -6.58 8.61 6.16
C GLU A 8 -5.76 9.47 7.11
N ILE A 9 -4.49 9.69 6.79
CA ILE A 9 -3.56 10.47 7.60
C ILE A 9 -2.90 11.49 6.67
N ASN A 10 -3.09 12.77 6.97
CA ASN A 10 -2.50 13.87 6.19
C ASN A 10 -2.79 13.75 4.69
N GLY A 11 -4.03 13.37 4.34
CA GLY A 11 -4.44 13.25 2.95
C GLY A 11 -3.92 12.02 2.23
N ARG A 12 -3.50 11.00 2.97
CA ARG A 12 -3.01 9.75 2.41
C ARG A 12 -3.71 8.57 3.06
N LEU A 13 -4.06 7.57 2.26
CA LEU A 13 -4.54 6.30 2.78
C LEU A 13 -3.34 5.53 3.28
N THR A 14 -3.32 5.21 4.57
CA THR A 14 -2.14 4.66 5.24
C THR A 14 -2.47 3.36 5.96
N LYS A 15 -1.62 2.36 5.81
CA LYS A 15 -1.75 1.10 6.55
C LYS A 15 -0.38 0.51 6.82
N GLU A 16 -0.20 0.01 8.05
CA GLU A 16 1.02 -0.71 8.43
C GLU A 16 0.74 -2.21 8.42
N PHE A 17 1.68 -2.97 7.84
CA PHE A 17 1.62 -4.43 7.78
C PHE A 17 2.82 -4.99 8.55
N LYS A 18 2.58 -6.01 9.35
CA LYS A 18 3.62 -6.69 10.12
C LYS A 18 3.80 -8.11 9.62
N PHE A 19 5.06 -8.53 9.48
CA PHE A 19 5.40 -9.86 8.99
C PHE A 19 6.30 -10.56 10.01
N LYS A 20 6.60 -11.83 9.78
CA LYS A 20 7.43 -12.58 10.73
C LYS A 20 8.91 -12.24 10.61
N ASP A 21 9.35 -11.79 9.42
CA ASP A 21 10.75 -11.47 9.18
C ASP A 21 10.89 -10.54 7.96
N PHE A 22 12.10 -10.13 7.68
CA PHE A 22 12.41 -9.24 6.57
C PHE A 22 12.13 -9.89 5.21
N LYS A 23 12.44 -11.18 5.09
CA LYS A 23 12.23 -11.90 3.83
C LYS A 23 10.75 -11.89 3.44
N GLU A 24 9.87 -12.14 4.40
CA GLU A 24 8.44 -12.12 4.15
C GLU A 24 7.95 -10.72 3.79
N ALA A 25 8.49 -9.70 4.47
CA ALA A 25 8.18 -8.31 4.14
C ALA A 25 8.57 -7.98 2.69
N LEU A 26 9.73 -8.45 2.22
CA LEU A 26 10.16 -8.22 0.84
C LEU A 26 9.25 -8.92 -0.17
N VAL A 27 8.78 -10.12 0.13
CA VAL A 27 7.82 -10.81 -0.75
C VAL A 27 6.55 -9.97 -0.88
N PHE A 28 6.05 -9.43 0.22
CA PHE A 28 4.87 -8.57 0.20
C PHE A 28 5.12 -7.31 -0.63
N ILE A 29 6.26 -6.64 -0.44
CA ILE A 29 6.61 -5.43 -1.18
C ILE A 29 6.64 -5.70 -2.68
N ASN A 30 7.21 -6.83 -3.11
CA ASN A 30 7.25 -7.18 -4.52
C ASN A 30 5.85 -7.38 -5.09
N LYS A 31 4.94 -7.98 -4.32
CA LYS A 31 3.56 -8.16 -4.77
C LYS A 31 2.82 -6.82 -4.87
N VAL A 32 3.05 -5.91 -3.92
CA VAL A 32 2.50 -4.55 -3.99
C VAL A 32 2.99 -3.86 -5.26
N GLY A 33 4.29 -4.01 -5.57
CA GLY A 33 4.88 -3.43 -6.78
C GLY A 33 4.24 -3.95 -8.05
N GLU A 34 3.94 -5.24 -8.13
CA GLU A 34 3.27 -5.83 -9.28
C GLU A 34 1.89 -5.22 -9.49
N HIS A 35 1.12 -5.06 -8.41
CA HIS A 35 -0.20 -4.43 -8.50
C HIS A 35 -0.09 -2.97 -8.91
N ALA A 36 0.87 -2.24 -8.34
CA ALA A 36 1.08 -0.83 -8.67
C ALA A 36 1.40 -0.65 -10.15
N GLU A 37 2.27 -1.52 -10.70
CA GLU A 37 2.61 -1.47 -12.11
C GLU A 37 1.41 -1.81 -13.00
N SER A 38 0.55 -2.73 -12.56
CA SER A 38 -0.59 -3.17 -13.36
C SER A 38 -1.59 -2.04 -13.61
N ILE A 39 -1.69 -1.07 -12.72
CA ILE A 39 -2.60 0.07 -12.88
C ILE A 39 -1.84 1.39 -13.04
N ASN A 40 -0.51 1.31 -13.18
CA ASN A 40 0.37 2.47 -13.34
C ASN A 40 0.11 3.55 -12.29
N HIS A 41 0.00 3.13 -11.02
CA HIS A 41 -0.21 4.02 -9.88
C HIS A 41 0.65 3.52 -8.72
N HIS A 42 1.54 4.36 -8.20
CA HIS A 42 2.62 3.91 -7.34
C HIS A 42 2.49 4.45 -5.92
N PRO A 43 2.61 3.57 -4.92
CA PRO A 43 2.52 3.94 -3.52
C PRO A 43 3.86 4.44 -2.97
N LYS A 44 3.81 5.09 -1.81
CA LYS A 44 5.00 5.25 -1.00
C LYS A 44 5.11 4.02 -0.11
N ILE A 45 6.26 3.38 -0.11
CA ILE A 45 6.52 2.17 0.67
C ILE A 45 7.63 2.46 1.67
N ILE A 46 7.36 2.20 2.94
CA ILE A 46 8.35 2.37 4.00
C ILE A 46 8.55 0.98 4.62
N ASN A 47 9.77 0.48 4.56
CA ASN A 47 10.09 -0.84 5.13
C ASN A 47 11.15 -0.69 6.22
N VAL A 48 10.84 -1.23 7.39
CA VAL A 48 11.79 -1.35 8.49
C VAL A 48 11.70 -2.78 8.99
N TYR A 49 12.72 -3.58 8.69
CA TYR A 49 12.79 -4.99 9.03
C TYR A 49 11.52 -5.75 8.61
N SER A 50 10.67 -6.16 9.55
CA SER A 50 9.45 -6.94 9.28
C SER A 50 8.20 -6.07 9.18
N SER A 51 8.35 -4.75 9.21
CA SER A 51 7.23 -3.81 9.14
C SER A 51 7.23 -3.10 7.79
N VAL A 52 6.06 -3.01 7.16
CA VAL A 52 5.88 -2.30 5.90
C VAL A 52 4.71 -1.34 6.05
N THR A 53 4.95 -0.06 5.79
CA THR A 53 3.89 0.95 5.78
C THR A 53 3.64 1.40 4.35
N ILE A 54 2.39 1.37 3.93
CA ILE A 54 1.99 1.81 2.60
C ILE A 54 1.21 3.11 2.74
N GLU A 55 1.57 4.13 1.94
CA GLU A 55 0.84 5.39 1.86
C GLU A 55 0.42 5.59 0.42
N LEU A 56 -0.87 5.84 0.21
CA LEU A 56 -1.47 5.98 -1.12
C LEU A 56 -2.07 7.38 -1.28
N TRP A 57 -1.66 8.06 -2.33
CA TRP A 57 -2.31 9.28 -2.78
C TRP A 57 -1.93 9.50 -4.24
N THR A 58 -2.70 10.32 -4.94
CA THR A 58 -2.43 10.63 -6.34
C THR A 58 -1.59 11.90 -6.38
N HIS A 59 -0.32 11.77 -6.77
CA HIS A 59 0.71 12.80 -6.60
C HIS A 59 0.38 14.07 -7.36
N ASP A 60 -0.05 13.98 -8.62
CA ASP A 60 -0.35 15.15 -9.43
C ASP A 60 -1.65 15.84 -9.02
N LYS A 61 -2.50 15.20 -8.24
CA LYS A 61 -3.70 15.81 -7.66
C LYS A 61 -3.50 16.24 -6.23
N ASP A 62 -2.42 15.79 -5.60
CA ASP A 62 -2.13 15.96 -4.17
C ASP A 62 -3.35 15.59 -3.32
N ALA A 63 -4.01 14.49 -3.68
CA ALA A 63 -5.26 14.06 -3.06
C ALA A 63 -5.48 12.57 -3.28
N ILE A 64 -6.35 11.98 -2.46
CA ILE A 64 -6.80 10.61 -2.63
C ILE A 64 -7.82 10.57 -3.76
N THR A 65 -7.65 9.65 -4.70
CA THR A 65 -8.57 9.48 -5.84
C THR A 65 -8.98 8.01 -5.96
N ASP A 66 -9.82 7.72 -6.96
CA ASP A 66 -10.26 6.35 -7.24
C ASP A 66 -9.09 5.40 -7.49
N LEU A 67 -7.96 5.89 -8.02
CA LEU A 67 -6.77 5.08 -8.23
C LEU A 67 -6.23 4.54 -6.92
N ASP A 68 -6.29 5.34 -5.85
CA ASP A 68 -5.80 4.94 -4.54
C ASP A 68 -6.70 3.87 -3.93
N TYR A 69 -8.00 4.01 -4.07
CA TYR A 69 -8.96 3.00 -3.61
C TYR A 69 -8.81 1.70 -4.40
N ALA A 70 -8.57 1.80 -5.71
CA ALA A 70 -8.34 0.62 -6.54
C ALA A 70 -7.08 -0.13 -6.08
N LEU A 71 -5.99 0.60 -5.82
CA LEU A 71 -4.74 0.00 -5.41
C LEU A 71 -4.85 -0.64 -4.02
N TYR A 72 -5.51 0.05 -3.07
CA TYR A 72 -5.64 -0.56 -1.75
C TYR A 72 -6.48 -1.85 -1.80
N GLY A 73 -7.50 -1.88 -2.66
CA GLY A 73 -8.27 -3.12 -2.87
C GLY A 73 -7.40 -4.26 -3.35
N LEU A 74 -6.51 -3.99 -4.31
CA LEU A 74 -5.57 -4.99 -4.81
C LEU A 74 -4.58 -5.42 -3.72
N ILE A 75 -4.04 -4.47 -2.96
CA ILE A 75 -3.10 -4.77 -1.88
C ILE A 75 -3.76 -5.67 -0.83
N ASP A 76 -5.01 -5.40 -0.49
CA ASP A 76 -5.72 -6.21 0.51
C ASP A 76 -6.02 -7.63 0.04
N THR A 77 -5.88 -7.94 -1.25
CA THR A 77 -6.01 -9.32 -1.74
C THR A 77 -4.73 -10.13 -1.59
N ILE A 78 -3.60 -9.50 -1.25
CA ILE A 78 -2.32 -10.20 -1.16
C ILE A 78 -2.33 -11.14 0.04
N SER A 79 -1.99 -12.41 -0.20
CA SER A 79 -1.74 -13.36 0.87
C SER A 79 -0.37 -13.99 0.66
N LEU A 80 0.27 -14.33 1.77
CA LEU A 80 1.63 -14.88 1.78
C LEU A 80 1.63 -16.32 2.26
#